data_03903c6aece76c85dc17b25c7da67674
#
_entry.id   03903c6aece76c85dc17b25c7da67674
#
_cell.length_a   1.000
_cell.length_b   1.000
_cell.length_c   1.000
_cell.angle_alpha   90.00
_cell.angle_beta   90.00
_cell.angle_gamma   90.00
#
_symmetry.space_group_name_H-M   'P 1'
#
loop_
_entity.id
_entity.type
_entity.pdbx_description
1 polymer ?
#
loop_
_entity_poly.entity_id
_entity_poly.type
_entity_poly.pdbx_seq_one_letter_code
_entity_poly.pdbx_strand_id
1 'polypeptide(L)'
;MPAAIDPDRILDAALAVWREEGFRAATTRKVAARAGVGEMTLFRRYGDKGKLMAAVMAREAERFAPEAMTPTEDVAADLRAIVAGYAELLDRLGSVVFDFLLHAPTDPALAAVRPVPLAAVGRAAQVIAAHQAAGRLQGSDPMAAVLALLGPSLAGALVGRAQPGAIPPFDPVDMVDRFLDGWKTQAR
;
A
#
# COMPACT_ATOMS: atom_id res chain seq x y z
N MET A 1 -21.50 31.31 0.66
CA MET A 1 -21.47 29.93 0.13
C MET A 1 -20.55 29.10 1.05
N PRO A 2 -20.95 27.93 1.52
CA PRO A 2 -20.04 27.09 2.28
C PRO A 2 -18.86 26.72 1.37
N ALA A 3 -17.63 26.90 1.90
CA ALA A 3 -16.40 26.55 1.20
C ALA A 3 -16.47 25.08 0.72
N ALA A 4 -16.03 24.81 -0.50
CA ALA A 4 -15.95 23.46 -1.01
C ALA A 4 -15.10 22.64 -0.05
N ILE A 5 -15.67 21.56 0.48
CA ILE A 5 -14.97 20.69 1.44
C ILE A 5 -13.85 19.97 0.67
N ASP A 6 -12.62 20.19 1.13
CA ASP A 6 -11.45 19.51 0.59
C ASP A 6 -11.59 17.98 0.77
N PRO A 7 -11.57 17.21 -0.33
CA PRO A 7 -11.63 15.75 -0.27
C PRO A 7 -10.51 15.15 0.58
N ASP A 8 -9.32 15.69 0.51
CA ASP A 8 -8.15 15.17 1.23
C ASP A 8 -8.33 15.27 2.74
N ARG A 9 -8.96 16.34 3.22
CA ARG A 9 -9.31 16.48 4.64
C ARG A 9 -10.21 15.35 5.14
N ILE A 10 -11.16 14.90 4.31
CA ILE A 10 -12.03 13.77 4.68
C ILE A 10 -11.24 12.46 4.70
N LEU A 11 -10.40 12.22 3.68
CA LEU A 11 -9.61 11.01 3.60
C LEU A 11 -8.56 10.94 4.71
N ASP A 12 -7.96 12.06 5.10
CA ASP A 12 -7.03 12.13 6.24
C ASP A 12 -7.75 11.83 7.56
N ALA A 13 -8.93 12.40 7.76
CA ALA A 13 -9.75 12.10 8.93
C ALA A 13 -10.15 10.61 8.99
N ALA A 14 -10.52 10.02 7.85
CA ALA A 14 -10.88 8.61 7.76
C ALA A 14 -9.69 7.70 8.07
N LEU A 15 -8.52 7.99 7.51
CA LEU A 15 -7.29 7.26 7.78
C LEU A 15 -6.92 7.34 9.27
N ALA A 16 -6.99 8.54 9.86
CA ALA A 16 -6.66 8.74 11.26
C ALA A 16 -7.60 7.94 12.19
N VAL A 17 -8.92 8.00 11.95
CA VAL A 17 -9.90 7.21 12.73
C VAL A 17 -9.65 5.71 12.56
N TRP A 18 -9.34 5.25 11.35
CA TRP A 18 -9.03 3.84 11.11
C TRP A 18 -7.75 3.40 11.83
N ARG A 19 -6.70 4.22 11.80
CA ARG A 19 -5.43 3.92 12.52
C ARG A 19 -5.60 3.83 14.03
N GLU A 20 -6.44 4.69 14.61
CA GLU A 20 -6.65 4.80 16.04
C GLU A 20 -7.58 3.70 16.59
N GLU A 21 -8.61 3.34 15.85
CA GLU A 21 -9.70 2.50 16.37
C GLU A 21 -9.83 1.14 15.66
N GLY A 22 -9.15 0.95 14.53
CA GLY A 22 -9.36 -0.19 13.63
C GLY A 22 -10.61 -0.02 12.75
N PHE A 23 -10.68 -0.82 11.68
CA PHE A 23 -11.76 -0.70 10.69
C PHE A 23 -13.15 -0.91 11.31
N ARG A 24 -13.32 -1.89 12.20
CA ARG A 24 -14.64 -2.22 12.76
C ARG A 24 -15.23 -1.08 13.57
N ALA A 25 -14.45 -0.45 14.44
CA ALA A 25 -14.90 0.63 15.31
C ALA A 25 -14.94 2.01 14.62
N ALA A 26 -14.23 2.18 13.50
CA ALA A 26 -14.30 3.37 12.68
C ALA A 26 -15.71 3.50 12.08
N THR A 27 -16.40 4.61 12.35
CA THR A 27 -17.72 4.89 11.79
C THR A 27 -17.71 6.16 10.95
N THR A 28 -18.62 6.26 9.97
CA THR A 28 -18.79 7.48 9.15
C THR A 28 -19.07 8.71 10.01
N ARG A 29 -19.80 8.56 11.12
CA ARG A 29 -20.06 9.63 12.07
C ARG A 29 -18.79 10.16 12.74
N LYS A 30 -17.87 9.26 13.16
CA LYS A 30 -16.59 9.65 13.76
C LYS A 30 -15.70 10.36 12.74
N VAL A 31 -15.66 9.85 11.51
CA VAL A 31 -14.93 10.48 10.42
C VAL A 31 -15.49 11.86 10.10
N ALA A 32 -16.82 12.00 10.01
CA ALA A 32 -17.49 13.27 9.76
C ALA A 32 -17.17 14.31 10.84
N ALA A 33 -17.26 13.90 12.10
CA ALA A 33 -16.92 14.76 13.25
C ALA A 33 -15.46 15.22 13.18
N ARG A 34 -14.52 14.30 12.91
CA ARG A 34 -13.09 14.61 12.79
C ARG A 34 -12.77 15.50 11.60
N ALA A 35 -13.45 15.28 10.47
CA ALA A 35 -13.31 16.08 9.26
C ALA A 35 -14.01 17.45 9.36
N GLY A 36 -14.84 17.68 10.38
CA GLY A 36 -15.63 18.90 10.53
C GLY A 36 -16.70 19.05 9.45
N VAL A 37 -17.33 17.93 9.04
CA VAL A 37 -18.39 17.91 8.03
C VAL A 37 -19.62 17.17 8.54
N GLY A 38 -20.75 17.36 7.86
CA GLY A 38 -21.94 16.56 8.14
C GLY A 38 -21.83 15.14 7.64
N GLU A 39 -22.35 14.15 8.37
CA GLU A 39 -22.33 12.74 7.97
C GLU A 39 -23.03 12.51 6.60
N MET A 40 -24.10 13.23 6.34
CA MET A 40 -24.79 13.19 5.03
C MET A 40 -23.88 13.63 3.86
N THR A 41 -22.90 14.49 4.13
CA THR A 41 -21.91 14.89 3.12
C THR A 41 -21.00 13.73 2.75
N LEU A 42 -20.60 12.93 3.73
CA LEU A 42 -19.83 11.69 3.49
C LEU A 42 -20.64 10.69 2.66
N PHE A 43 -21.88 10.43 3.07
CA PHE A 43 -22.76 9.51 2.35
C PHE A 43 -22.99 9.93 0.90
N ARG A 44 -23.25 11.21 0.66
CA ARG A 44 -23.45 11.74 -0.70
C ARG A 44 -22.21 11.58 -1.57
N ARG A 45 -20.99 11.69 -0.98
CA ARG A 45 -19.72 11.67 -1.72
C ARG A 45 -19.17 10.27 -1.93
N TYR A 46 -19.22 9.44 -0.92
CA TYR A 46 -18.57 8.12 -0.90
C TYR A 46 -19.54 6.95 -0.85
N GLY A 47 -20.81 7.19 -0.50
CA GLY A 47 -21.86 6.19 -0.40
C GLY A 47 -21.85 5.48 0.95
N ASP A 48 -20.87 4.64 1.21
CA ASP A 48 -20.78 3.85 2.44
C ASP A 48 -19.36 3.87 3.02
N LYS A 49 -19.21 3.28 4.21
CA LYS A 49 -17.94 3.18 4.92
C LYS A 49 -16.88 2.42 4.12
N GLY A 50 -17.26 1.31 3.47
CA GLY A 50 -16.34 0.50 2.68
C GLY A 50 -15.76 1.28 1.50
N LYS A 51 -16.60 2.00 0.76
CA LYS A 51 -16.17 2.84 -0.36
C LYS A 51 -15.32 4.03 0.09
N LEU A 52 -15.65 4.64 1.25
CA LEU A 52 -14.80 5.67 1.84
C LEU A 52 -13.41 5.12 2.15
N MET A 53 -13.32 3.94 2.77
CA MET A 53 -12.04 3.30 3.08
C MET A 53 -11.30 2.84 1.82
N ALA A 54 -12.02 2.40 0.77
CA ALA A 54 -11.42 2.10 -0.53
C ALA A 54 -10.79 3.36 -1.15
N ALA A 55 -11.44 4.53 -1.04
CA ALA A 55 -10.86 5.80 -1.50
C ALA A 55 -9.61 6.19 -0.70
N VAL A 56 -9.59 5.97 0.63
CA VAL A 56 -8.38 6.16 1.45
C VAL A 56 -7.25 5.26 0.95
N MET A 57 -7.52 3.97 0.80
CA MET A 57 -6.50 3.02 0.36
C MET A 57 -6.02 3.30 -1.07
N ALA A 58 -6.90 3.72 -1.97
CA ALA A 58 -6.53 4.09 -3.33
C ALA A 58 -5.56 5.28 -3.35
N ARG A 59 -5.84 6.32 -2.55
CA ARG A 59 -4.94 7.47 -2.41
C ARG A 59 -3.57 7.07 -1.85
N GLU A 60 -3.53 6.22 -0.86
CA GLU A 60 -2.27 5.76 -0.28
C GLU A 60 -1.51 4.82 -1.23
N ALA A 61 -2.24 3.96 -1.95
CA ALA A 61 -1.67 3.07 -2.95
C ALA A 61 -1.06 3.84 -4.14
N GLU A 62 -1.65 4.97 -4.53
CA GLU A 62 -1.13 5.84 -5.59
C GLU A 62 0.24 6.43 -5.23
N ARG A 63 0.46 6.73 -3.95
CA ARG A 63 1.77 7.19 -3.46
C ARG A 63 2.85 6.11 -3.51
N PHE A 64 2.46 4.86 -3.25
CA PHE A 64 3.36 3.71 -3.30
C PHE A 64 3.70 3.30 -4.74
N ALA A 65 2.70 3.16 -5.57
CA ALA A 65 2.81 2.69 -6.95
C ALA A 65 1.92 3.53 -7.87
N PRO A 66 2.41 4.70 -8.32
CA PRO A 66 1.68 5.59 -9.22
C PRO A 66 1.24 4.88 -10.51
N GLU A 67 0.09 5.28 -11.06
CA GLU A 67 -0.35 4.75 -12.37
C GLU A 67 0.66 5.05 -13.47
N ALA A 68 1.38 6.17 -13.36
CA ALA A 68 2.41 6.60 -14.31
C ALA A 68 3.80 5.99 -14.02
N MET A 69 3.91 4.94 -13.19
CA MET A 69 5.18 4.28 -12.92
C MET A 69 5.73 3.66 -14.22
N THR A 70 6.79 4.27 -14.74
CA THR A 70 7.42 3.84 -16.00
C THR A 70 8.76 3.18 -15.68
N PRO A 71 8.97 1.92 -16.10
CA PRO A 71 10.26 1.27 -15.93
C PRO A 71 11.35 1.97 -16.74
N THR A 72 12.53 2.11 -16.14
CA THR A 72 13.73 2.69 -16.77
C THR A 72 14.65 1.59 -17.30
N GLU A 73 15.88 1.92 -17.65
CA GLU A 73 16.90 0.92 -17.95
C GLU A 73 17.66 0.46 -16.69
N ASP A 74 17.57 1.21 -15.60
CA ASP A 74 18.21 0.89 -14.34
C ASP A 74 17.29 0.06 -13.44
N VAL A 75 17.43 -1.27 -13.54
CA VAL A 75 16.68 -2.25 -12.75
C VAL A 75 16.80 -1.95 -11.24
N ALA A 76 18.02 -1.65 -10.79
CA ALA A 76 18.27 -1.46 -9.35
C ALA A 76 17.58 -0.20 -8.83
N ALA A 77 17.62 0.89 -9.59
CA ALA A 77 16.94 2.14 -9.24
C ALA A 77 15.42 1.95 -9.18
N ASP A 78 14.83 1.28 -10.18
CA ASP A 78 13.38 1.01 -10.23
C ASP A 78 12.93 0.14 -9.04
N LEU A 79 13.67 -0.92 -8.73
CA LEU A 79 13.34 -1.79 -7.60
C LEU A 79 13.52 -1.08 -6.26
N ARG A 80 14.56 -0.24 -6.11
CA ARG A 80 14.74 0.57 -4.89
C ARG A 80 13.61 1.57 -4.69
N ALA A 81 13.13 2.19 -5.77
CA ALA A 81 11.97 3.09 -5.69
C ALA A 81 10.71 2.34 -5.24
N ILE A 82 10.46 1.12 -5.75
CA ILE A 82 9.35 0.27 -5.32
C ILE A 82 9.46 -0.08 -3.83
N VAL A 83 10.63 -0.53 -3.38
CA VAL A 83 10.86 -0.92 -1.97
C VAL A 83 10.73 0.28 -1.04
N ALA A 84 11.31 1.43 -1.41
CA ALA A 84 11.23 2.66 -0.61
C ALA A 84 9.78 3.16 -0.48
N GLY A 85 9.05 3.22 -1.60
CA GLY A 85 7.64 3.60 -1.59
C GLY A 85 6.77 2.65 -0.75
N TYR A 86 7.09 1.34 -0.77
CA TYR A 86 6.38 0.36 0.06
C TYR A 86 6.71 0.51 1.56
N ALA A 87 7.96 0.79 1.90
CA ALA A 87 8.35 1.07 3.28
C ALA A 87 7.64 2.31 3.82
N GLU A 88 7.60 3.41 3.06
CA GLU A 88 6.84 4.61 3.41
C GLU A 88 5.34 4.33 3.59
N LEU A 89 4.76 3.48 2.73
CA LEU A 89 3.36 3.07 2.85
C LEU A 89 3.13 2.31 4.16
N LEU A 90 4.00 1.36 4.50
CA LEU A 90 3.91 0.61 5.77
C LEU A 90 4.04 1.52 6.98
N ASP A 91 4.97 2.49 6.97
CA ASP A 91 5.14 3.47 8.03
C ASP A 91 3.90 4.38 8.19
N ARG A 92 3.35 4.84 7.08
CA ARG A 92 2.18 5.74 7.07
C ARG A 92 0.90 5.05 7.45
N LEU A 93 0.64 3.87 6.89
CA LEU A 93 -0.59 3.12 7.16
C LEU A 93 -0.57 2.45 8.54
N GLY A 94 0.61 2.14 9.07
CA GLY A 94 0.76 1.56 10.39
C GLY A 94 -0.08 0.30 10.59
N SER A 95 -1.06 0.34 11.52
CA SER A 95 -1.94 -0.79 11.80
C SER A 95 -2.96 -1.09 10.71
N VAL A 96 -3.25 -0.14 9.81
CA VAL A 96 -4.31 -0.26 8.80
C VAL A 96 -4.06 -1.42 7.85
N VAL A 97 -2.80 -1.62 7.42
CA VAL A 97 -2.43 -2.74 6.54
C VAL A 97 -2.72 -4.08 7.23
N PHE A 98 -2.30 -4.22 8.49
CA PHE A 98 -2.48 -5.47 9.23
C PHE A 98 -3.95 -5.70 9.59
N ASP A 99 -4.67 -4.66 10.00
CA ASP A 99 -6.12 -4.73 10.24
C ASP A 99 -6.86 -5.17 8.96
N PHE A 100 -6.48 -4.60 7.81
CA PHE A 100 -7.01 -5.02 6.52
C PHE A 100 -6.68 -6.48 6.20
N LEU A 101 -5.41 -6.90 6.27
CA LEU A 101 -5.00 -8.27 5.93
C LEU A 101 -5.70 -9.30 6.83
N LEU A 102 -5.90 -8.98 8.10
CA LEU A 102 -6.56 -9.87 9.07
C LEU A 102 -8.06 -10.01 8.80
N HIS A 103 -8.73 -8.92 8.43
CA HIS A 103 -10.20 -8.88 8.36
C HIS A 103 -10.75 -8.94 6.93
N ALA A 104 -9.99 -8.54 5.91
CA ALA A 104 -10.47 -8.52 4.53
C ALA A 104 -11.01 -9.85 4.01
N PRO A 105 -10.47 -11.02 4.37
CA PRO A 105 -11.01 -12.29 3.89
C PRO A 105 -12.44 -12.56 4.34
N THR A 106 -12.83 -12.10 5.53
CA THR A 106 -14.07 -12.48 6.19
C THR A 106 -15.07 -11.34 6.40
N ASP A 107 -14.63 -10.07 6.30
CA ASP A 107 -15.52 -8.92 6.52
C ASP A 107 -16.08 -8.39 5.20
N PRO A 108 -17.42 -8.53 4.95
CA PRO A 108 -18.05 -8.03 3.73
C PRO A 108 -17.91 -6.50 3.56
N ALA A 109 -17.79 -5.75 4.67
CA ALA A 109 -17.63 -4.30 4.62
C ALA A 109 -16.30 -3.88 3.99
N LEU A 110 -15.29 -4.77 3.94
CA LEU A 110 -14.02 -4.56 3.26
C LEU A 110 -14.02 -5.00 1.78
N ALA A 111 -15.13 -5.49 1.25
CA ALA A 111 -15.20 -5.96 -0.14
C ALA A 111 -14.76 -4.90 -1.16
N ALA A 112 -15.15 -3.63 -0.95
CA ALA A 112 -14.76 -2.52 -1.81
C ALA A 112 -13.26 -2.17 -1.70
N VAL A 113 -12.61 -2.52 -0.59
CA VAL A 113 -11.18 -2.21 -0.35
C VAL A 113 -10.27 -3.26 -0.96
N ARG A 114 -10.70 -4.53 -1.01
CA ARG A 114 -9.86 -5.68 -1.42
C ARG A 114 -9.11 -5.51 -2.75
N PRO A 115 -9.71 -4.97 -3.83
CA PRO A 115 -9.02 -4.86 -5.12
C PRO A 115 -7.88 -3.82 -5.10
N VAL A 116 -7.91 -2.85 -4.20
CA VAL A 116 -7.00 -1.69 -4.23
C VAL A 116 -5.54 -2.09 -3.96
N PRO A 117 -5.20 -2.81 -2.88
CA PRO A 117 -3.82 -3.24 -2.65
C PRO A 117 -3.31 -4.17 -3.75
N LEU A 118 -4.17 -5.05 -4.26
CA LEU A 118 -3.81 -5.97 -5.34
C LEU A 118 -3.47 -5.22 -6.63
N ALA A 119 -4.23 -4.17 -6.97
CA ALA A 119 -3.93 -3.33 -8.13
C ALA A 119 -2.59 -2.60 -7.97
N ALA A 120 -2.28 -2.08 -6.77
CA ALA A 120 -1.02 -1.40 -6.50
C ALA A 120 0.18 -2.35 -6.63
N VAL A 121 0.09 -3.56 -6.07
CA VAL A 121 1.11 -4.61 -6.22
C VAL A 121 1.21 -5.04 -7.69
N GLY A 122 0.08 -5.10 -8.41
CA GLY A 122 0.05 -5.38 -9.84
C GLY A 122 0.83 -4.35 -10.68
N ARG A 123 0.74 -3.05 -10.34
CA ARG A 123 1.56 -2.01 -11.01
C ARG A 123 3.05 -2.21 -10.77
N ALA A 124 3.47 -2.51 -9.54
CA ALA A 124 4.86 -2.87 -9.27
C ALA A 124 5.30 -4.12 -10.04
N ALA A 125 4.41 -5.12 -10.18
CA ALA A 125 4.68 -6.31 -10.98
C ALA A 125 4.87 -5.99 -12.47
N GLN A 126 4.19 -4.98 -13.02
CA GLN A 126 4.39 -4.56 -14.41
C GLN A 126 5.80 -4.00 -14.64
N VAL A 127 6.39 -3.29 -13.69
CA VAL A 127 7.79 -2.84 -13.78
C VAL A 127 8.74 -4.04 -13.86
N ILE A 128 8.54 -5.04 -12.98
CA ILE A 128 9.33 -6.28 -13.02
C ILE A 128 9.14 -7.03 -14.35
N ALA A 129 7.88 -7.14 -14.82
CA ALA A 129 7.58 -7.79 -16.11
C ALA A 129 8.32 -7.12 -17.28
N ALA A 130 8.40 -5.79 -17.29
CA ALA A 130 9.14 -5.05 -18.31
C ALA A 130 10.65 -5.37 -18.27
N HIS A 131 11.25 -5.46 -17.08
CA HIS A 131 12.65 -5.86 -16.94
C HIS A 131 12.89 -7.32 -17.33
N GLN A 132 11.95 -8.23 -17.05
CA GLN A 132 12.01 -9.62 -17.48
C GLN A 132 11.90 -9.74 -19.01
N ALA A 133 10.96 -9.02 -19.63
CA ALA A 133 10.81 -8.97 -21.09
C ALA A 133 12.05 -8.42 -21.79
N ALA A 134 12.76 -7.48 -21.16
CA ALA A 134 14.02 -6.93 -21.65
C ALA A 134 15.25 -7.81 -21.33
N GLY A 135 15.05 -8.98 -20.70
CA GLY A 135 16.14 -9.90 -20.33
C GLY A 135 17.05 -9.42 -19.20
N ARG A 136 16.63 -8.38 -18.47
CA ARG A 136 17.41 -7.79 -17.36
C ARG A 136 17.16 -8.50 -16.03
N LEU A 137 16.00 -9.16 -15.87
CA LEU A 137 15.65 -10.00 -14.73
C LEU A 137 15.27 -11.41 -15.19
N GLN A 138 15.59 -12.40 -14.37
CA GLN A 138 15.13 -13.77 -14.54
C GLN A 138 13.74 -13.97 -13.91
N GLY A 139 13.10 -15.09 -14.28
CA GLY A 139 11.83 -15.53 -13.74
C GLY A 139 10.68 -15.37 -14.73
N SER A 140 9.59 -16.07 -14.46
CA SER A 140 8.42 -16.12 -15.34
C SER A 140 7.19 -15.44 -14.75
N ASP A 141 7.11 -15.32 -13.42
CA ASP A 141 5.95 -14.74 -12.73
C ASP A 141 6.33 -13.41 -12.05
N PRO A 142 5.96 -12.27 -12.67
CA PRO A 142 6.23 -10.96 -12.10
C PRO A 142 5.58 -10.73 -10.73
N MET A 143 4.40 -11.33 -10.47
CA MET A 143 3.72 -11.20 -9.19
C MET A 143 4.48 -11.92 -8.09
N ALA A 144 4.96 -13.15 -8.35
CA ALA A 144 5.80 -13.87 -7.40
C ALA A 144 7.09 -13.11 -7.10
N ALA A 145 7.69 -12.47 -8.11
CA ALA A 145 8.88 -11.65 -7.93
C ALA A 145 8.64 -10.42 -7.06
N VAL A 146 7.53 -9.70 -7.26
CA VAL A 146 7.13 -8.58 -6.38
C VAL A 146 6.92 -9.05 -4.96
N LEU A 147 6.22 -10.16 -4.76
CA LEU A 147 5.99 -10.71 -3.42
C LEU A 147 7.29 -11.13 -2.74
N ALA A 148 8.25 -11.69 -3.47
CA ALA A 148 9.58 -12.00 -2.96
C ALA A 148 10.37 -10.73 -2.60
N LEU A 149 10.23 -9.65 -3.38
CA LEU A 149 10.88 -8.37 -3.12
C LEU A 149 10.29 -7.66 -1.90
N LEU A 150 8.96 -7.58 -1.77
CA LEU A 150 8.28 -6.80 -0.74
C LEU A 150 7.99 -7.58 0.54
N GLY A 151 7.96 -8.92 0.47
CA GLY A 151 7.61 -9.80 1.59
C GLY A 151 8.43 -9.57 2.86
N PRO A 152 9.76 -9.44 2.78
CA PRO A 152 10.59 -9.17 3.95
C PRO A 152 10.21 -7.87 4.68
N SER A 153 9.90 -6.79 3.95
CA SER A 153 9.45 -5.52 4.54
C SER A 153 8.15 -5.68 5.31
N LEU A 154 7.17 -6.41 4.73
CA LEU A 154 5.90 -6.68 5.40
C LEU A 154 6.09 -7.53 6.66
N ALA A 155 6.88 -8.59 6.56
CA ALA A 155 7.20 -9.46 7.70
C ALA A 155 7.94 -8.71 8.80
N GLY A 156 8.92 -7.89 8.44
CA GLY A 156 9.66 -7.05 9.38
C GLY A 156 8.78 -6.03 10.09
N ALA A 157 7.88 -5.37 9.35
CA ALA A 157 6.91 -4.44 9.92
C ALA A 157 5.95 -5.15 10.89
N LEU A 158 5.50 -6.37 10.58
CA LEU A 158 4.65 -7.17 11.46
C LEU A 158 5.37 -7.53 12.77
N VAL A 159 6.59 -8.07 12.67
CA VAL A 159 7.39 -8.46 13.85
C VAL A 159 7.78 -7.23 14.68
N GLY A 160 8.19 -6.14 14.02
CA GLY A 160 8.55 -4.90 14.70
C GLY A 160 7.40 -4.28 15.50
N ARG A 161 6.15 -4.50 15.08
CA ARG A 161 4.96 -4.10 15.85
C ARG A 161 4.69 -5.02 17.05
N ALA A 162 4.90 -6.32 16.89
CA ALA A 162 4.74 -7.28 17.97
C ALA A 162 5.84 -7.17 19.02
N GLN A 163 7.07 -6.89 18.59
CA GLN A 163 8.26 -6.79 19.42
C GLN A 163 9.13 -5.61 18.94
N PRO A 164 8.90 -4.39 19.44
CA PRO A 164 9.70 -3.22 19.09
C PRO A 164 11.19 -3.45 19.36
N GLY A 165 12.03 -3.19 18.35
CA GLY A 165 13.48 -3.37 18.43
C GLY A 165 13.99 -4.80 18.20
N ALA A 166 13.13 -5.79 17.97
CA ALA A 166 13.53 -7.18 17.73
C ALA A 166 14.19 -7.38 16.36
N ILE A 167 13.84 -6.56 15.39
CA ILE A 167 14.38 -6.60 14.03
C ILE A 167 14.88 -5.20 13.67
N PRO A 168 16.13 -5.06 13.17
CA PRO A 168 16.59 -3.78 12.65
C PRO A 168 15.76 -3.35 11.44
N PRO A 169 15.65 -2.04 11.15
CA PRO A 169 15.03 -1.56 9.93
C PRO A 169 15.68 -2.20 8.70
N PHE A 170 14.86 -2.59 7.72
CA PHE A 170 15.38 -3.05 6.44
C PHE A 170 15.99 -1.89 5.67
N ASP A 171 17.21 -2.10 5.16
CA ASP A 171 17.82 -1.20 4.19
C ASP A 171 17.28 -1.56 2.79
N PRO A 172 16.59 -0.64 2.11
CA PRO A 172 16.10 -0.87 0.75
C PRO A 172 17.21 -1.22 -0.25
N VAL A 173 18.41 -0.70 -0.05
CA VAL A 173 19.56 -0.97 -0.94
C VAL A 173 20.00 -2.42 -0.78
N ASP A 174 20.26 -2.85 0.46
CA ASP A 174 20.64 -4.23 0.76
C ASP A 174 19.57 -5.25 0.32
N MET A 175 18.30 -4.93 0.51
CA MET A 175 17.19 -5.78 0.05
C MET A 175 17.19 -5.96 -1.46
N VAL A 176 17.33 -4.89 -2.22
CA VAL A 176 17.35 -4.94 -3.69
C VAL A 176 18.59 -5.66 -4.19
N ASP A 177 19.75 -5.42 -3.60
CA ASP A 177 21.00 -6.07 -4.00
C ASP A 177 20.91 -7.60 -3.79
N ARG A 178 20.42 -8.06 -2.65
CA ARG A 178 20.15 -9.50 -2.40
C ARG A 178 19.10 -10.10 -3.33
N PHE A 179 18.04 -9.35 -3.62
CA PHE A 179 17.04 -9.78 -4.59
C PHE A 179 17.66 -9.94 -5.98
N LEU A 180 18.44 -8.97 -6.43
CA LEU A 180 19.09 -8.99 -7.71
C LEU A 180 20.11 -10.13 -7.83
N ASP A 181 20.85 -10.46 -6.79
CA ASP A 181 21.80 -11.58 -6.78
C ASP A 181 21.11 -12.93 -7.05
N GLY A 182 19.85 -13.08 -6.60
CA GLY A 182 19.04 -14.28 -6.87
C GLY A 182 18.27 -14.25 -8.20
N TRP A 183 18.03 -13.07 -8.78
CA TRP A 183 17.12 -12.89 -9.93
C TRP A 183 17.79 -12.27 -11.17
N LYS A 184 19.05 -11.85 -11.07
CA LYS A 184 19.81 -11.39 -12.24
C LYS A 184 20.09 -12.53 -13.20
N THR A 185 19.97 -12.25 -14.49
CA THR A 185 20.52 -13.14 -15.54
C THR A 185 22.03 -13.19 -15.36
N GLN A 186 22.58 -14.38 -15.09
CA GLN A 186 24.02 -14.56 -15.10
C GLN A 186 24.50 -14.42 -16.55
N ALA A 187 25.46 -13.54 -16.77
CA ALA A 187 26.13 -13.45 -18.05
C ALA A 187 26.80 -14.82 -18.32
N ARG A 188 26.42 -15.47 -19.45
CA ARG A 188 27.06 -16.68 -19.93
C ARG A 188 28.39 -16.33 -20.59
#